data_fb4ddc3ad1e24c8e7d4901f774eab2b2
#
_entry.id   fb4ddc3ad1e24c8e7d4901f774eab2b2
#
_cell.length_a   1.000
_cell.length_b   1.000
_cell.length_c   1.000
_cell.angle_alpha   90.00
_cell.angle_beta   90.00
_cell.angle_gamma   90.00
#
_symmetry.space_group_name_H-M   'P 1'
#
loop_
_entity.id
_entity.type
_entity.pdbx_description
1 polymer ?
#
loop_
_entity_poly.entity_id
_entity_poly.type
_entity_poly.pdbx_seq_one_letter_code
_entity_poly.pdbx_strand_id
1 'polypeptide(L)'
;MKKLLLCALLGIMSLSTTAKAPKVLTGIDMLERQNFKPLQGKRIGLITNPTGVNRYLKSTIDILHDAPNVQLVALYGPEHGVRGDIYAGAKVQDQKDEKTGLPIFSLYGKTRKATKEMLRGIDALVYDIQDIGSRSFTFISTMGLAMEAAAENGIELIVLDRPNPLGGLHVEGNVVEDDCVSFVSQFRIPYIYGLTCGELAKMLNAERMLANGVQCKLTVIKMKGWKRKMTFADTGLPWIASSPHIPQALTAWYYPTTGIVGELGYLSIGVGYTLPFQLFAASWIDAEELANAMIAQQMPGVTFRPIHLRPFYSTGKGEQLQGIQIHITNYKTVQLTPIQFVLMQEIARLYPEHSVMEHANQQRFSMFDKVCGSKQIRQRFMRRNQWSDIETYWNKDVKPFKILSKKYYLYR
;
A
#
# COMPACT_ATOMS: atom_id res chain seq x y z
N MET A 1 -26.55 6.04 74.59
CA MET A 1 -25.99 6.75 73.42
C MET A 1 -25.38 5.69 72.48
N LYS A 2 -26.15 5.26 71.45
CA LYS A 2 -25.72 4.27 70.46
C LYS A 2 -25.25 5.01 69.25
N LYS A 3 -23.96 4.87 68.88
CA LYS A 3 -23.40 5.38 67.61
C LYS A 3 -23.67 4.37 66.51
N LEU A 4 -24.49 4.73 65.54
CA LEU A 4 -24.64 4.00 64.27
C LEU A 4 -23.40 4.25 63.41
N LEU A 5 -22.69 3.19 63.05
CA LEU A 5 -21.68 3.22 62.01
C LEU A 5 -22.39 2.91 60.67
N LEU A 6 -22.43 3.90 59.76
CA LEU A 6 -22.95 3.74 58.40
C LEU A 6 -21.77 3.40 57.49
N CYS A 7 -21.63 2.12 57.15
CA CYS A 7 -20.68 1.67 56.11
C CYS A 7 -21.29 1.94 54.73
N ALA A 8 -20.79 2.95 54.04
CA ALA A 8 -21.08 3.20 52.65
C ALA A 8 -20.26 2.23 51.78
N LEU A 9 -20.88 1.18 51.24
CA LEU A 9 -20.30 0.36 50.16
C LEU A 9 -20.32 1.20 48.87
N LEU A 10 -19.15 1.75 48.50
CA LEU A 10 -18.90 2.23 47.15
C LEU A 10 -18.72 1.03 46.21
N GLY A 11 -19.79 0.66 45.52
CA GLY A 11 -19.70 -0.27 44.41
C GLY A 11 -18.97 0.37 43.24
N ILE A 12 -17.69 -0.03 43.05
CA ILE A 12 -16.94 0.30 41.86
C ILE A 12 -17.58 -0.50 40.70
N MET A 13 -18.51 0.11 39.97
CA MET A 13 -18.90 -0.39 38.65
C MET A 13 -17.72 -0.25 37.69
N SER A 14 -16.95 -1.32 37.52
CA SER A 14 -15.99 -1.45 36.43
C SER A 14 -16.78 -1.41 35.13
N LEU A 15 -16.85 -0.25 34.50
CA LEU A 15 -17.30 -0.12 33.11
C LEU A 15 -16.24 -0.82 32.23
N SER A 16 -16.41 -2.11 32.05
CA SER A 16 -15.71 -2.85 31.00
C SER A 16 -16.15 -2.27 29.65
N THR A 17 -15.38 -1.31 29.13
CA THR A 17 -15.53 -0.89 27.73
C THR A 17 -15.14 -2.07 26.85
N THR A 18 -16.08 -2.94 26.53
CA THR A 18 -15.86 -3.95 25.51
C THR A 18 -15.61 -3.23 24.20
N ALA A 19 -14.34 -3.24 23.74
CA ALA A 19 -14.02 -2.73 22.43
C ALA A 19 -14.96 -3.42 21.42
N LYS A 20 -15.67 -2.61 20.63
CA LYS A 20 -16.61 -3.12 19.64
C LYS A 20 -15.83 -4.00 18.66
N ALA A 21 -16.24 -5.27 18.53
CA ALA A 21 -15.58 -6.19 17.60
C ALA A 21 -15.51 -5.61 16.18
N PRO A 22 -14.40 -5.81 15.44
CA PRO A 22 -14.26 -5.32 14.07
C PRO A 22 -15.46 -5.72 13.20
N LYS A 23 -15.96 -4.78 12.40
CA LYS A 23 -17.09 -5.01 11.50
C LYS A 23 -16.71 -5.95 10.33
N VAL A 24 -15.45 -5.90 9.94
CA VAL A 24 -14.91 -6.68 8.82
C VAL A 24 -14.15 -7.88 9.34
N LEU A 25 -14.34 -9.03 8.69
CA LEU A 25 -13.54 -10.23 8.84
C LEU A 25 -12.66 -10.36 7.61
N THR A 26 -11.35 -10.42 7.82
CA THR A 26 -10.36 -10.57 6.74
C THR A 26 -10.35 -11.99 6.17
N GLY A 27 -9.61 -12.22 5.09
CA GLY A 27 -9.47 -13.56 4.50
C GLY A 27 -8.98 -14.60 5.50
N ILE A 28 -8.01 -14.25 6.38
CA ILE A 28 -7.54 -15.19 7.42
C ILE A 28 -8.64 -15.49 8.45
N ASP A 29 -9.42 -14.49 8.92
CA ASP A 29 -10.55 -14.74 9.82
C ASP A 29 -11.58 -15.70 9.19
N MET A 30 -11.80 -15.58 7.89
CA MET A 30 -12.74 -16.42 7.16
C MET A 30 -12.17 -17.83 6.93
N LEU A 31 -10.87 -17.96 6.76
CA LEU A 31 -10.18 -19.25 6.64
C LEU A 31 -10.24 -20.03 7.97
N GLU A 32 -9.99 -19.36 9.12
CA GLU A 32 -10.17 -19.94 10.46
C GLU A 32 -11.62 -20.45 10.65
N ARG A 33 -12.63 -19.66 10.26
CA ARG A 33 -14.05 -20.06 10.36
C ARG A 33 -14.41 -21.26 9.49
N GLN A 34 -13.67 -21.50 8.42
CA GLN A 34 -13.83 -22.67 7.54
C GLN A 34 -13.02 -23.87 8.05
N ASN A 35 -12.42 -23.79 9.26
CA ASN A 35 -11.52 -24.78 9.81
C ASN A 35 -10.43 -25.17 8.80
N PHE A 36 -9.87 -24.16 8.10
CA PHE A 36 -8.80 -24.30 7.11
C PHE A 36 -9.09 -25.29 5.96
N LYS A 37 -10.36 -25.60 5.69
CA LYS A 37 -10.76 -26.58 4.65
C LYS A 37 -10.07 -26.38 3.29
N PRO A 38 -9.85 -25.14 2.77
CA PRO A 38 -9.13 -24.92 1.51
C PRO A 38 -7.66 -25.36 1.53
N LEU A 39 -7.06 -25.52 2.71
CA LEU A 39 -5.65 -25.89 2.90
C LEU A 39 -5.47 -27.38 3.25
N GLN A 40 -6.55 -28.07 3.55
CA GLN A 40 -6.49 -29.45 4.05
C GLN A 40 -5.80 -30.39 3.06
N GLY A 41 -4.84 -31.18 3.56
CA GLY A 41 -4.08 -32.15 2.78
C GLY A 41 -3.01 -31.55 1.86
N LYS A 42 -2.75 -30.23 1.95
CA LYS A 42 -1.76 -29.53 1.14
C LYS A 42 -0.55 -29.08 1.97
N ARG A 43 0.61 -29.16 1.37
CA ARG A 43 1.85 -28.55 1.90
C ARG A 43 1.87 -27.08 1.44
N ILE A 44 1.85 -26.16 2.42
CA ILE A 44 1.61 -24.74 2.19
C ILE A 44 2.91 -23.95 2.30
N GLY A 45 3.16 -23.08 1.31
CA GLY A 45 4.08 -21.97 1.44
C GLY A 45 3.31 -20.67 1.71
N LEU A 46 3.70 -19.89 2.72
CA LEU A 46 3.03 -18.63 3.07
C LEU A 46 3.86 -17.41 2.66
N ILE A 47 3.30 -16.57 1.80
CA ILE A 47 3.84 -15.25 1.45
C ILE A 47 3.18 -14.24 2.36
N THR A 48 3.95 -13.62 3.26
CA THR A 48 3.40 -12.71 4.27
C THR A 48 4.46 -11.72 4.79
N ASN A 49 3.98 -10.73 5.54
CA ASN A 49 4.76 -9.78 6.31
C ASN A 49 4.04 -9.49 7.65
N PRO A 50 4.48 -8.53 8.48
CA PRO A 50 3.82 -8.23 9.77
C PRO A 50 2.33 -7.92 9.68
N THR A 51 1.82 -7.50 8.52
CA THR A 51 0.39 -7.20 8.33
C THR A 51 -0.49 -8.44 8.22
N GLY A 52 0.12 -9.62 8.02
CA GLY A 52 -0.55 -10.91 8.00
C GLY A 52 -1.00 -11.31 9.41
N VAL A 53 -2.09 -10.73 9.90
CA VAL A 53 -2.70 -11.01 11.20
C VAL A 53 -4.21 -11.17 11.07
N ASN A 54 -4.83 -11.91 11.99
CA ASN A 54 -6.28 -11.91 12.13
C ASN A 54 -6.75 -10.65 12.91
N ARG A 55 -8.05 -10.46 13.05
CA ARG A 55 -8.64 -9.33 13.78
C ARG A 55 -8.25 -9.23 15.26
N TYR A 56 -7.68 -10.27 15.83
CA TYR A 56 -7.17 -10.33 17.20
C TYR A 56 -5.65 -10.17 17.27
N LEU A 57 -5.00 -9.77 16.16
CA LEU A 57 -3.56 -9.55 16.05
C LEU A 57 -2.72 -10.83 16.16
N LYS A 58 -3.32 -12.03 16.10
CA LYS A 58 -2.53 -13.28 15.98
C LYS A 58 -1.97 -13.36 14.55
N SER A 59 -0.66 -13.60 14.44
CA SER A 59 0.04 -13.74 13.16
C SER A 59 -0.52 -14.90 12.34
N THR A 60 -0.69 -14.69 11.04
CA THR A 60 -1.07 -15.74 10.10
C THR A 60 -0.04 -16.87 10.06
N ILE A 61 1.25 -16.58 10.28
CA ILE A 61 2.29 -17.59 10.43
C ILE A 61 1.92 -18.52 11.59
N ASP A 62 1.67 -17.95 12.77
CA ASP A 62 1.36 -18.72 13.98
C ASP A 62 0.01 -19.45 13.87
N ILE A 63 -0.99 -18.82 13.23
CA ILE A 63 -2.30 -19.43 13.01
C ILE A 63 -2.18 -20.69 12.15
N LEU A 64 -1.45 -20.61 11.04
CA LEU A 64 -1.31 -21.74 10.11
C LEU A 64 -0.36 -22.80 10.65
N HIS A 65 0.68 -22.41 11.40
CA HIS A 65 1.62 -23.35 12.02
C HIS A 65 0.97 -24.18 13.15
N ASP A 66 0.13 -23.53 13.98
CA ASP A 66 -0.54 -24.17 15.11
C ASP A 66 -1.78 -25.01 14.70
N ALA A 67 -2.30 -24.81 13.47
CA ALA A 67 -3.50 -25.49 13.02
C ALA A 67 -3.24 -26.99 12.74
N PRO A 68 -3.93 -27.93 13.42
CA PRO A 68 -3.60 -29.36 13.36
C PRO A 68 -3.87 -30.00 12.00
N ASN A 69 -4.67 -29.36 11.15
CA ASN A 69 -5.04 -29.83 9.81
C ASN A 69 -4.38 -29.04 8.67
N VAL A 70 -3.36 -28.22 9.00
CA VAL A 70 -2.57 -27.43 8.03
C VAL A 70 -1.11 -27.86 8.10
N GLN A 71 -0.47 -28.03 6.95
CA GLN A 71 0.95 -28.33 6.86
C GLN A 71 1.69 -27.11 6.28
N LEU A 72 2.02 -26.13 7.13
CA LEU A 72 2.87 -25.00 6.76
C LEU A 72 4.33 -25.47 6.71
N VAL A 73 5.00 -25.32 5.56
CA VAL A 73 6.37 -25.88 5.35
C VAL A 73 7.40 -24.82 4.98
N ALA A 74 6.99 -23.64 4.52
CA ALA A 74 7.90 -22.56 4.16
C ALA A 74 7.24 -21.18 4.28
N LEU A 75 8.06 -20.17 4.52
CA LEU A 75 7.69 -18.76 4.54
C LEU A 75 8.39 -18.01 3.41
N TYR A 76 7.72 -17.02 2.82
CA TYR A 76 8.26 -16.20 1.75
C TYR A 76 8.10 -14.73 2.12
N GLY A 77 9.23 -14.03 2.28
CA GLY A 77 9.28 -12.63 2.69
C GLY A 77 9.32 -11.68 1.50
N PRO A 78 8.35 -10.75 1.35
CA PRO A 78 8.46 -9.62 0.44
C PRO A 78 9.48 -8.60 0.96
N GLU A 79 9.51 -7.40 0.39
CA GLU A 79 10.22 -6.26 0.97
C GLU A 79 9.88 -6.11 2.47
N HIS A 80 10.87 -5.82 3.29
CA HIS A 80 10.83 -5.76 4.76
C HIS A 80 10.75 -7.10 5.50
N GLY A 81 10.74 -8.25 4.80
CA GLY A 81 10.76 -9.58 5.41
C GLY A 81 9.44 -10.01 6.05
N VAL A 82 9.41 -11.25 6.57
CA VAL A 82 8.18 -11.84 7.14
C VAL A 82 7.82 -11.30 8.52
N ARG A 83 8.81 -10.81 9.30
CA ARG A 83 8.62 -10.23 10.65
C ARG A 83 8.79 -8.71 10.68
N GLY A 84 9.19 -8.05 9.57
CA GLY A 84 9.25 -6.59 9.44
C GLY A 84 10.50 -5.92 10.02
N ASP A 85 11.54 -6.67 10.27
CA ASP A 85 12.80 -6.21 10.88
C ASP A 85 13.84 -5.73 9.85
N ILE A 86 13.48 -5.72 8.55
CA ILE A 86 14.39 -5.40 7.46
C ILE A 86 14.07 -4.02 6.88
N TYR A 87 15.09 -3.15 6.80
CA TYR A 87 14.97 -1.83 6.21
C TYR A 87 14.62 -1.87 4.72
N ALA A 88 13.91 -0.84 4.23
CA ALA A 88 13.61 -0.67 2.81
C ALA A 88 14.89 -0.75 1.95
N GLY A 89 14.84 -1.57 0.88
CA GLY A 89 15.98 -1.77 -0.01
C GLY A 89 17.12 -2.65 0.53
N ALA A 90 17.06 -3.11 1.79
CA ALA A 90 18.06 -4.02 2.34
C ALA A 90 17.90 -5.44 1.76
N LYS A 91 19.03 -6.15 1.60
CA LYS A 91 19.02 -7.54 1.11
C LYS A 91 18.45 -8.45 2.20
N VAL A 92 17.41 -9.18 1.86
CA VAL A 92 16.87 -10.27 2.68
C VAL A 92 17.63 -11.54 2.29
N GLN A 93 18.28 -12.19 3.26
CA GLN A 93 18.91 -13.51 3.07
C GLN A 93 17.92 -14.61 3.47
N ASP A 94 18.12 -15.81 2.91
CA ASP A 94 17.37 -16.97 3.34
C ASP A 94 17.74 -17.30 4.80
N GLN A 95 16.73 -17.46 5.63
CA GLN A 95 16.85 -17.63 7.08
C GLN A 95 15.88 -18.72 7.56
N LYS A 96 15.92 -19.02 8.84
CA LYS A 96 14.87 -19.80 9.53
C LYS A 96 14.10 -18.86 10.46
N ASP A 97 12.79 -19.00 10.47
CA ASP A 97 11.95 -18.30 11.44
C ASP A 97 12.24 -18.85 12.85
N GLU A 98 12.68 -18.01 13.76
CA GLU A 98 13.12 -18.42 15.10
C GLU A 98 12.03 -19.13 15.90
N LYS A 99 10.76 -18.73 15.69
CA LYS A 99 9.63 -19.26 16.44
C LYS A 99 9.16 -20.62 15.92
N THR A 100 9.08 -20.77 14.60
CA THR A 100 8.51 -21.98 13.98
C THR A 100 9.57 -22.93 13.43
N GLY A 101 10.82 -22.48 13.31
CA GLY A 101 11.91 -23.23 12.67
C GLY A 101 11.79 -23.39 11.15
N LEU A 102 10.76 -22.80 10.55
CA LEU A 102 10.49 -22.91 9.11
C LEU A 102 11.52 -22.12 8.27
N PRO A 103 11.88 -22.60 7.09
CA PRO A 103 12.73 -21.86 6.17
C PRO A 103 11.99 -20.59 5.69
N ILE A 104 12.73 -19.47 5.62
CA ILE A 104 12.28 -18.21 5.05
C ILE A 104 13.05 -17.98 3.75
N PHE A 105 12.33 -17.83 2.64
CA PHE A 105 12.87 -17.44 1.35
C PHE A 105 12.58 -15.96 1.06
N SER A 106 13.59 -15.23 0.57
CA SER A 106 13.41 -13.84 0.19
C SER A 106 12.81 -13.72 -1.22
N LEU A 107 11.74 -12.93 -1.34
CA LEU A 107 11.16 -12.48 -2.61
C LEU A 107 11.49 -11.01 -2.89
N TYR A 108 12.62 -10.51 -2.36
CA TYR A 108 13.06 -9.14 -2.57
C TYR A 108 14.57 -9.07 -2.85
N GLY A 109 14.99 -8.15 -3.71
CA GLY A 109 16.40 -8.00 -4.11
C GLY A 109 16.74 -8.81 -5.37
N LYS A 110 17.61 -9.79 -5.26
CA LYS A 110 18.06 -10.61 -6.42
C LYS A 110 16.94 -11.49 -6.97
N THR A 111 16.13 -12.07 -6.11
CA THR A 111 15.05 -12.99 -6.46
C THR A 111 13.72 -12.36 -6.06
N ARG A 112 12.88 -12.02 -7.03
CA ARG A 112 11.55 -11.45 -6.80
C ARG A 112 10.42 -12.44 -7.09
N LYS A 113 10.69 -13.46 -7.89
CA LYS A 113 9.78 -14.55 -8.21
C LYS A 113 10.33 -15.84 -7.60
N ALA A 114 9.52 -16.59 -6.87
CA ALA A 114 9.94 -17.85 -6.26
C ALA A 114 10.44 -18.82 -7.34
N THR A 115 11.63 -19.40 -7.11
CA THR A 115 12.22 -20.38 -8.02
C THR A 115 11.62 -21.76 -7.83
N LYS A 116 11.83 -22.67 -8.78
CA LYS A 116 11.39 -24.05 -8.68
C LYS A 116 11.96 -24.77 -7.43
N GLU A 117 13.19 -24.43 -7.05
CA GLU A 117 13.84 -24.98 -5.83
C GLU A 117 13.13 -24.50 -4.56
N MET A 118 12.81 -23.21 -4.49
CA MET A 118 12.06 -22.63 -3.37
C MET A 118 10.66 -23.23 -3.25
N LEU A 119 10.06 -23.68 -4.36
CA LEU A 119 8.72 -24.28 -4.40
C LEU A 119 8.71 -25.80 -4.29
N ARG A 120 9.88 -26.43 -4.08
CA ARG A 120 9.96 -27.89 -4.00
C ARG A 120 9.09 -28.45 -2.86
N GLY A 121 8.13 -29.30 -3.23
CA GLY A 121 7.21 -29.93 -2.28
C GLY A 121 6.17 -28.97 -1.72
N ILE A 122 5.87 -27.86 -2.39
CA ILE A 122 4.74 -26.98 -2.10
C ILE A 122 3.58 -27.37 -3.01
N ASP A 123 2.39 -27.57 -2.45
CA ASP A 123 1.16 -27.88 -3.19
C ASP A 123 0.34 -26.60 -3.45
N ALA A 124 0.44 -25.61 -2.54
CA ALA A 124 -0.18 -24.31 -2.71
C ALA A 124 0.63 -23.20 -2.03
N LEU A 125 0.65 -22.02 -2.67
CA LEU A 125 1.09 -20.77 -2.05
C LEU A 125 -0.12 -20.06 -1.46
N VAL A 126 0.02 -19.53 -0.24
CA VAL A 126 -0.95 -18.64 0.41
C VAL A 126 -0.35 -17.25 0.45
N TYR A 127 -1.12 -16.24 0.02
CA TYR A 127 -0.74 -14.83 0.07
C TYR A 127 -1.60 -14.10 1.10
N ASP A 128 -0.98 -13.48 2.10
CA ASP A 128 -1.64 -12.70 3.15
C ASP A 128 -0.84 -11.46 3.52
N ILE A 129 -1.09 -10.36 2.81
CA ILE A 129 -0.44 -9.06 3.00
C ILE A 129 -1.45 -7.94 2.83
N GLN A 130 -1.40 -6.92 3.72
CA GLN A 130 -2.18 -5.70 3.60
C GLN A 130 -1.51 -4.74 2.61
N ASP A 131 -2.15 -4.52 1.46
CA ASP A 131 -1.75 -3.50 0.49
C ASP A 131 -2.30 -2.12 0.86
N ILE A 132 -1.80 -1.05 0.21
CA ILE A 132 -2.23 0.33 0.46
C ILE A 132 -3.05 0.95 -0.68
N GLY A 133 -3.32 0.22 -1.76
CA GLY A 133 -4.18 0.67 -2.87
C GLY A 133 -3.50 1.54 -3.92
N SER A 134 -2.18 1.68 -3.88
CA SER A 134 -1.37 2.43 -4.84
C SER A 134 -0.42 1.51 -5.60
N ARG A 135 -0.42 1.62 -6.95
CA ARG A 135 0.31 0.70 -7.85
C ARG A 135 1.80 0.56 -7.54
N SER A 136 2.47 1.64 -7.17
CA SER A 136 3.90 1.64 -6.90
C SER A 136 4.29 1.04 -5.55
N PHE A 137 3.31 0.66 -4.71
CA PHE A 137 3.55 -0.08 -3.48
C PHE A 137 3.62 -1.58 -3.82
N THR A 138 4.82 -2.14 -3.78
CA THR A 138 5.21 -3.34 -4.54
C THR A 138 4.64 -4.68 -4.08
N PHE A 139 3.82 -4.73 -3.03
CA PHE A 139 3.25 -6.00 -2.56
C PHE A 139 2.31 -6.65 -3.59
N ILE A 140 1.59 -5.86 -4.38
CA ILE A 140 0.79 -6.41 -5.49
C ILE A 140 1.68 -7.00 -6.59
N SER A 141 2.89 -6.44 -6.80
CA SER A 141 3.85 -7.00 -7.74
C SER A 141 4.40 -8.35 -7.24
N THR A 142 4.67 -8.46 -5.93
CA THR A 142 5.02 -9.74 -5.29
C THR A 142 3.89 -10.77 -5.47
N MET A 143 2.63 -10.36 -5.29
CA MET A 143 1.47 -11.24 -5.53
C MET A 143 1.42 -11.75 -6.96
N GLY A 144 1.57 -10.86 -7.95
CA GLY A 144 1.54 -11.26 -9.34
C GLY A 144 2.70 -12.17 -9.75
N LEU A 145 3.92 -11.91 -9.24
CA LEU A 145 5.06 -12.81 -9.45
C LEU A 145 4.84 -14.18 -8.77
N ALA A 146 4.13 -14.22 -7.64
CA ALA A 146 3.72 -15.47 -7.02
C ALA A 146 2.67 -16.22 -7.86
N MET A 147 1.75 -15.50 -8.52
CA MET A 147 0.80 -16.08 -9.48
C MET A 147 1.53 -16.70 -10.68
N GLU A 148 2.53 -16.00 -11.23
CA GLU A 148 3.36 -16.53 -12.32
C GLU A 148 4.13 -17.78 -11.89
N ALA A 149 4.78 -17.74 -10.73
CA ALA A 149 5.52 -18.88 -10.19
C ALA A 149 4.59 -20.08 -9.95
N ALA A 150 3.38 -19.84 -9.45
CA ALA A 150 2.37 -20.89 -9.25
C ALA A 150 1.93 -21.50 -10.58
N ALA A 151 1.67 -20.69 -11.62
CA ALA A 151 1.32 -21.15 -12.95
C ALA A 151 2.43 -22.00 -13.59
N GLU A 152 3.67 -21.52 -13.54
CA GLU A 152 4.85 -22.17 -14.11
C GLU A 152 5.17 -23.53 -13.45
N ASN A 153 4.78 -23.71 -12.18
CA ASN A 153 5.04 -24.92 -11.42
C ASN A 153 3.80 -25.80 -11.16
N GLY A 154 2.65 -25.43 -11.74
CA GLY A 154 1.41 -26.21 -11.63
C GLY A 154 0.81 -26.28 -10.21
N ILE A 155 1.15 -25.31 -9.34
CA ILE A 155 0.62 -25.21 -7.97
C ILE A 155 -0.50 -24.17 -7.88
N GLU A 156 -1.26 -24.21 -6.79
CA GLU A 156 -2.35 -23.27 -6.54
C GLU A 156 -1.86 -22.00 -5.82
N LEU A 157 -2.40 -20.82 -6.17
CA LEU A 157 -2.29 -19.63 -5.34
C LEU A 157 -3.62 -19.37 -4.61
N ILE A 158 -3.54 -19.17 -3.29
CA ILE A 158 -4.68 -18.87 -2.42
C ILE A 158 -4.46 -17.49 -1.81
N VAL A 159 -5.31 -16.52 -2.17
CA VAL A 159 -5.23 -15.14 -1.67
C VAL A 159 -6.19 -14.99 -0.49
N LEU A 160 -5.67 -14.64 0.68
CA LEU A 160 -6.45 -14.23 1.84
C LEU A 160 -6.74 -12.73 1.72
N ASP A 161 -7.97 -12.38 1.30
CA ASP A 161 -8.26 -11.01 0.91
C ASP A 161 -8.35 -10.04 2.09
N ARG A 162 -7.92 -8.80 1.85
CA ARG A 162 -7.85 -7.72 2.83
C ARG A 162 -8.47 -6.42 2.28
N PRO A 163 -8.94 -5.50 3.16
CA PRO A 163 -9.50 -4.22 2.73
C PRO A 163 -8.51 -3.40 1.93
N ASN A 164 -8.98 -2.76 0.85
CA ASN A 164 -8.22 -1.65 0.28
C ASN A 164 -8.43 -0.42 1.20
N PRO A 165 -7.37 0.18 1.77
CA PRO A 165 -7.51 1.27 2.74
C PRO A 165 -8.07 2.56 2.13
N LEU A 166 -7.92 2.75 0.81
CA LEU A 166 -8.53 3.85 0.05
C LEU A 166 -9.99 3.57 -0.32
N GLY A 167 -10.53 2.43 0.07
CA GLY A 167 -11.82 1.96 -0.40
C GLY A 167 -11.76 1.41 -1.82
N GLY A 168 -12.93 1.07 -2.38
CA GLY A 168 -13.05 0.50 -3.73
C GLY A 168 -13.60 1.47 -4.78
N LEU A 169 -13.72 2.76 -4.48
CA LEU A 169 -14.33 3.75 -5.37
C LEU A 169 -13.32 4.71 -6.00
N HIS A 170 -12.14 4.89 -5.35
CA HIS A 170 -11.08 5.73 -5.88
C HIS A 170 -10.31 4.99 -6.98
N VAL A 171 -10.23 5.62 -8.14
CA VAL A 171 -9.43 5.18 -9.29
C VAL A 171 -8.86 6.43 -9.95
N GLU A 172 -7.53 6.56 -9.97
CA GLU A 172 -6.81 7.71 -10.50
C GLU A 172 -5.55 7.28 -11.26
N GLY A 173 -5.19 8.05 -12.27
CA GLY A 173 -3.98 7.84 -13.05
C GLY A 173 -4.15 6.96 -14.28
N ASN A 174 -3.17 7.03 -15.18
CA ASN A 174 -3.11 6.21 -16.39
C ASN A 174 -2.72 4.75 -16.07
N VAL A 175 -3.05 3.83 -16.95
CA VAL A 175 -2.46 2.48 -16.93
C VAL A 175 -1.00 2.52 -17.38
N VAL A 176 -0.25 1.49 -16.99
CA VAL A 176 1.18 1.38 -17.30
C VAL A 176 1.38 1.14 -18.79
N GLU A 177 2.26 1.91 -19.41
CA GLU A 177 2.73 1.72 -20.79
C GLU A 177 3.89 0.73 -20.83
N ASP A 178 4.09 0.06 -21.98
CA ASP A 178 5.00 -1.08 -22.10
C ASP A 178 6.45 -0.78 -21.70
N ASP A 179 6.94 0.41 -22.03
CA ASP A 179 8.30 0.87 -21.72
C ASP A 179 8.49 1.32 -20.26
N CYS A 180 7.40 1.36 -19.48
CA CYS A 180 7.41 1.68 -18.04
C CYS A 180 7.10 0.46 -17.16
N VAL A 181 6.81 -0.71 -17.74
CA VAL A 181 6.60 -1.95 -16.98
C VAL A 181 7.84 -2.26 -16.14
N SER A 182 7.63 -2.42 -14.83
CA SER A 182 8.70 -2.60 -13.86
C SER A 182 8.13 -3.13 -12.55
N PHE A 183 8.99 -3.48 -11.58
CA PHE A 183 8.49 -3.96 -10.29
C PHE A 183 7.61 -2.94 -9.53
N VAL A 184 7.84 -1.63 -9.70
CA VAL A 184 6.98 -0.56 -9.13
C VAL A 184 5.75 -0.24 -9.99
N SER A 185 5.62 -0.84 -11.17
CA SER A 185 4.50 -0.66 -12.10
C SER A 185 4.37 -1.89 -12.98
N GLN A 186 4.11 -3.06 -12.37
CA GLN A 186 4.18 -4.34 -13.07
C GLN A 186 2.97 -4.62 -13.95
N PHE A 187 1.81 -4.09 -13.59
CA PHE A 187 0.56 -4.42 -14.29
C PHE A 187 -0.06 -3.19 -14.93
N ARG A 188 -0.79 -3.40 -16.02
CA ARG A 188 -1.55 -2.36 -16.75
C ARG A 188 -2.80 -1.95 -15.97
N ILE A 189 -2.59 -1.32 -14.81
CA ILE A 189 -3.63 -0.77 -13.93
C ILE A 189 -3.35 0.70 -13.65
N PRO A 190 -4.36 1.52 -13.28
CA PRO A 190 -4.18 2.90 -12.85
C PRO A 190 -3.30 3.03 -11.60
N TYR A 191 -2.83 4.24 -11.32
CA TYR A 191 -1.98 4.49 -10.15
C TYR A 191 -2.72 4.16 -8.83
N ILE A 192 -3.97 4.63 -8.70
CA ILE A 192 -4.92 4.17 -7.67
C ILE A 192 -5.95 3.29 -8.39
N TYR A 193 -6.07 2.03 -8.03
CA TYR A 193 -6.81 1.05 -8.81
C TYR A 193 -8.13 0.57 -8.19
N GLY A 194 -8.43 0.92 -6.92
CA GLY A 194 -9.73 0.69 -6.28
C GLY A 194 -10.18 -0.76 -6.19
N LEU A 195 -9.28 -1.73 -6.18
CA LEU A 195 -9.56 -3.16 -6.00
C LEU A 195 -8.91 -3.66 -4.70
N THR A 196 -9.47 -4.71 -4.10
CA THR A 196 -8.75 -5.51 -3.10
C THR A 196 -7.70 -6.40 -3.78
N CYS A 197 -6.75 -6.96 -3.02
CA CYS A 197 -5.77 -7.90 -3.57
C CYS A 197 -6.45 -9.11 -4.23
N GLY A 198 -7.52 -9.63 -3.63
CA GLY A 198 -8.27 -10.75 -4.20
C GLY A 198 -9.01 -10.40 -5.49
N GLU A 199 -9.60 -9.20 -5.58
CA GLU A 199 -10.22 -8.70 -6.81
C GLU A 199 -9.17 -8.47 -7.90
N LEU A 200 -8.02 -7.86 -7.53
CA LEU A 200 -6.92 -7.62 -8.46
C LEU A 200 -6.35 -8.95 -8.99
N ALA A 201 -6.08 -9.92 -8.12
CA ALA A 201 -5.59 -11.24 -8.54
C ALA A 201 -6.52 -11.90 -9.55
N LYS A 202 -7.84 -11.85 -9.31
CA LYS A 202 -8.83 -12.37 -10.27
C LYS A 202 -8.78 -11.68 -11.62
N MET A 203 -8.66 -10.34 -11.62
CA MET A 203 -8.56 -9.57 -12.87
C MET A 203 -7.27 -9.91 -13.61
N LEU A 204 -6.12 -9.88 -12.95
CA LEU A 204 -4.81 -10.19 -13.55
C LEU A 204 -4.82 -11.58 -14.21
N ASN A 205 -5.41 -12.57 -13.53
CA ASN A 205 -5.50 -13.93 -14.00
C ASN A 205 -6.43 -14.07 -15.20
N ALA A 206 -7.64 -13.52 -15.12
CA ALA A 206 -8.67 -13.67 -16.16
C ALA A 206 -8.35 -12.86 -17.43
N GLU A 207 -7.80 -11.65 -17.28
CA GLU A 207 -7.41 -10.78 -18.40
C GLU A 207 -5.99 -11.09 -18.94
N ARG A 208 -5.35 -12.18 -18.46
CA ARG A 208 -4.02 -12.62 -18.90
C ARG A 208 -2.94 -11.53 -18.78
N MET A 209 -3.00 -10.75 -17.69
CA MET A 209 -2.08 -9.63 -17.45
C MET A 209 -0.74 -10.06 -16.83
N LEU A 210 -0.56 -11.33 -16.53
CA LEU A 210 0.69 -11.92 -16.05
C LEU A 210 1.68 -12.12 -17.21
N ALA A 211 2.97 -12.26 -16.90
CA ALA A 211 4.00 -12.47 -17.91
C ALA A 211 3.62 -13.66 -18.83
N ASN A 212 3.85 -13.48 -20.14
CA ASN A 212 3.50 -14.46 -21.17
C ASN A 212 2.00 -14.87 -21.20
N GLY A 213 1.13 -14.07 -20.55
CA GLY A 213 -0.30 -14.37 -20.49
C GLY A 213 -0.67 -15.65 -19.74
N VAL A 214 0.21 -16.13 -18.85
CA VAL A 214 -0.04 -17.33 -18.04
C VAL A 214 -1.24 -17.13 -17.10
N GLN A 215 -1.86 -18.22 -16.72
CA GLN A 215 -2.96 -18.24 -15.74
C GLN A 215 -2.68 -19.32 -14.70
N CYS A 216 -2.82 -18.98 -13.43
CA CYS A 216 -2.65 -19.93 -12.34
C CYS A 216 -4.00 -20.46 -11.84
N LYS A 217 -3.97 -21.58 -11.16
CA LYS A 217 -5.09 -22.03 -10.33
C LYS A 217 -5.19 -21.07 -9.16
N LEU A 218 -6.29 -20.28 -9.10
CA LEU A 218 -6.47 -19.19 -8.13
C LEU A 218 -7.69 -19.42 -7.26
N THR A 219 -7.50 -19.38 -5.96
CA THR A 219 -8.57 -19.33 -4.96
C THR A 219 -8.48 -18.04 -4.17
N VAL A 220 -9.61 -17.34 -3.98
CA VAL A 220 -9.69 -16.13 -3.13
C VAL A 220 -10.59 -16.41 -1.94
N ILE A 221 -10.01 -16.33 -0.72
CA ILE A 221 -10.78 -16.39 0.52
C ILE A 221 -11.30 -14.98 0.81
N LYS A 222 -12.60 -14.80 0.52
CA LYS A 222 -13.26 -13.49 0.60
C LYS A 222 -13.39 -13.01 2.04
N MET A 223 -13.28 -11.70 2.21
CA MET A 223 -13.69 -11.02 3.45
C MET A 223 -15.19 -11.13 3.69
N LYS A 224 -15.60 -10.89 4.93
CA LYS A 224 -17.02 -10.68 5.29
C LYS A 224 -17.19 -9.29 5.89
N GLY A 225 -18.22 -8.56 5.42
CA GLY A 225 -18.64 -7.27 5.98
C GLY A 225 -17.96 -6.04 5.34
N TRP A 226 -16.91 -6.19 4.54
CA TRP A 226 -16.33 -5.06 3.81
C TRP A 226 -17.21 -4.63 2.65
N LYS A 227 -17.29 -3.31 2.45
CA LYS A 227 -18.02 -2.66 1.35
C LYS A 227 -17.11 -1.66 0.67
N ARG A 228 -17.26 -1.51 -0.65
CA ARG A 228 -16.40 -0.64 -1.48
C ARG A 228 -16.31 0.82 -1.02
N LYS A 229 -17.35 1.35 -0.38
CA LYS A 229 -17.38 2.72 0.17
C LYS A 229 -16.64 2.89 1.50
N MET A 230 -16.18 1.80 2.11
CA MET A 230 -15.47 1.84 3.39
C MET A 230 -14.03 2.29 3.19
N THR A 231 -13.58 3.21 4.02
CA THR A 231 -12.17 3.44 4.32
C THR A 231 -11.67 2.37 5.30
N PHE A 232 -10.36 2.33 5.57
CA PHE A 232 -9.85 1.37 6.56
C PHE A 232 -10.43 1.59 7.96
N ALA A 233 -10.61 2.86 8.37
CA ALA A 233 -11.20 3.21 9.67
C ALA A 233 -12.62 2.64 9.86
N ASP A 234 -13.41 2.54 8.77
CA ASP A 234 -14.77 1.99 8.83
C ASP A 234 -14.81 0.48 9.10
N THR A 235 -13.70 -0.23 8.89
CA THR A 235 -13.59 -1.68 9.07
C THR A 235 -13.56 -2.09 10.53
N GLY A 236 -13.05 -1.21 11.40
CA GLY A 236 -12.78 -1.48 12.81
C GLY A 236 -11.58 -2.40 13.05
N LEU A 237 -10.81 -2.71 12.00
CA LEU A 237 -9.57 -3.49 12.11
C LEU A 237 -8.44 -2.63 12.65
N PRO A 238 -7.53 -3.18 13.46
CA PRO A 238 -6.29 -2.50 13.82
C PRO A 238 -5.38 -2.37 12.60
N TRP A 239 -4.69 -1.23 12.47
CA TRP A 239 -3.66 -1.07 11.46
C TRP A 239 -2.34 -1.64 11.96
N ILE A 240 -1.68 -2.42 11.10
CA ILE A 240 -0.30 -2.84 11.28
C ILE A 240 0.53 -2.12 10.23
N ALA A 241 1.64 -1.51 10.64
CA ALA A 241 2.53 -0.82 9.71
C ALA A 241 2.94 -1.76 8.57
N SER A 242 2.55 -1.41 7.34
CA SER A 242 2.85 -2.22 6.17
C SER A 242 4.28 -2.01 5.67
N SER A 243 4.87 -0.90 6.03
CA SER A 243 6.29 -0.58 5.90
C SER A 243 6.67 0.44 6.97
N PRO A 244 7.97 0.68 7.22
CA PRO A 244 8.41 1.70 8.20
C PRO A 244 7.84 3.09 7.95
N HIS A 245 7.52 3.41 6.69
CA HIS A 245 6.99 4.71 6.28
C HIS A 245 5.46 4.75 6.12
N ILE A 246 4.76 3.64 6.38
CA ILE A 246 3.29 3.57 6.41
C ILE A 246 2.83 3.14 7.81
N PRO A 247 3.11 3.95 8.84
CA PRO A 247 2.86 3.58 10.23
C PRO A 247 1.36 3.59 10.60
N GLN A 248 0.53 4.28 9.84
CA GLN A 248 -0.90 4.44 10.10
C GLN A 248 -1.72 4.23 8.83
N ALA A 249 -2.96 3.79 8.97
CA ALA A 249 -3.88 3.63 7.83
C ALA A 249 -4.08 4.94 7.05
N LEU A 250 -4.05 6.07 7.74
CA LEU A 250 -4.15 7.39 7.13
C LEU A 250 -2.98 7.67 6.18
N THR A 251 -1.79 7.15 6.45
CA THR A 251 -0.62 7.33 5.57
C THR A 251 -0.83 6.74 4.19
N ALA A 252 -1.67 5.70 4.05
CA ALA A 252 -2.05 5.14 2.75
C ALA A 252 -2.75 6.17 1.85
N TRP A 253 -3.51 7.12 2.42
CA TRP A 253 -4.15 8.20 1.69
C TRP A 253 -3.15 9.27 1.25
N TYR A 254 -2.12 9.51 2.03
CA TYR A 254 -1.09 10.50 1.70
C TYR A 254 -0.03 9.96 0.73
N TYR A 255 0.22 8.66 0.72
CA TYR A 255 1.21 8.07 -0.19
C TYR A 255 1.01 8.50 -1.66
N PRO A 256 -0.20 8.44 -2.26
CA PRO A 256 -0.42 8.87 -3.64
C PRO A 256 -0.39 10.39 -3.84
N THR A 257 -0.36 11.20 -2.77
CA THR A 257 -0.30 12.67 -2.90
C THR A 257 1.12 13.21 -3.06
N THR A 258 2.14 12.40 -2.74
CA THR A 258 3.54 12.86 -2.68
C THR A 258 4.53 11.85 -3.26
N GLY A 259 4.16 10.56 -3.31
CA GLY A 259 5.08 9.47 -3.59
C GLY A 259 5.74 9.51 -4.96
N ILE A 260 5.02 9.99 -6.00
CA ILE A 260 5.59 10.11 -7.36
C ILE A 260 6.70 11.18 -7.38
N VAL A 261 6.43 12.35 -6.82
CA VAL A 261 7.43 13.45 -6.75
C VAL A 261 8.58 13.08 -5.83
N GLY A 262 8.32 12.32 -4.77
CA GLY A 262 9.35 11.78 -3.88
C GLY A 262 10.42 10.97 -4.60
N GLU A 263 10.10 10.31 -5.71
CA GLU A 263 11.06 9.58 -6.53
C GLU A 263 12.14 10.47 -7.14
N LEU A 264 11.87 11.76 -7.30
CA LEU A 264 12.86 12.71 -7.79
C LEU A 264 13.93 13.05 -6.74
N GLY A 265 13.62 12.87 -5.44
CA GLY A 265 14.54 13.11 -4.32
C GLY A 265 14.96 14.57 -4.15
N TYR A 266 14.24 15.51 -4.75
CA TYR A 266 14.52 16.95 -4.71
C TYR A 266 13.83 17.64 -3.55
N LEU A 267 12.59 17.24 -3.25
CA LEU A 267 11.80 17.73 -2.13
C LEU A 267 11.71 16.69 -1.02
N SER A 268 11.72 17.12 0.23
CA SER A 268 11.31 16.26 1.34
C SER A 268 9.81 16.03 1.26
N ILE A 269 9.39 14.77 1.32
CA ILE A 269 7.98 14.35 1.36
C ILE A 269 7.58 13.85 2.75
N GLY A 270 8.33 14.25 3.79
CA GLY A 270 8.10 13.81 5.17
C GLY A 270 8.68 12.45 5.51
N VAL A 271 9.24 11.70 4.56
CA VAL A 271 10.04 10.50 4.84
C VAL A 271 11.30 10.94 5.57
N GLY A 272 11.56 10.33 6.72
CA GLY A 272 12.63 10.79 7.62
C GLY A 272 12.18 11.81 8.68
N TYR A 273 10.89 12.10 8.73
CA TYR A 273 10.22 12.88 9.75
C TYR A 273 8.98 12.14 10.26
N THR A 274 8.27 12.70 11.24
CA THR A 274 7.10 12.07 11.88
C THR A 274 5.83 12.05 11.02
N LEU A 275 5.85 12.69 9.83
CA LEU A 275 4.73 12.87 8.91
C LEU A 275 5.03 12.31 7.51
N PRO A 276 5.34 11.01 7.36
CA PRO A 276 5.71 10.46 6.06
C PRO A 276 4.57 10.65 5.04
N PHE A 277 4.93 11.14 3.86
CA PHE A 277 4.04 11.43 2.72
C PHE A 277 3.02 12.56 2.93
N GLN A 278 3.02 13.25 4.10
CA GLN A 278 2.01 14.23 4.45
C GLN A 278 2.42 15.69 4.18
N LEU A 279 3.58 15.91 3.57
CA LEU A 279 4.13 17.26 3.37
C LEU A 279 5.06 17.32 2.16
N PHE A 280 5.34 18.56 1.76
CA PHE A 280 6.46 18.90 0.88
C PHE A 280 7.27 20.01 1.50
N ALA A 281 8.59 19.88 1.51
CA ALA A 281 9.46 20.90 2.10
C ALA A 281 10.85 20.92 1.45
N ALA A 282 11.46 22.13 1.47
CA ALA A 282 12.85 22.37 1.12
C ALA A 282 13.39 23.57 1.91
N SER A 283 14.70 23.79 1.92
CA SER A 283 15.31 24.91 2.67
C SER A 283 15.05 26.29 2.02
N TRP A 284 14.73 26.32 0.75
CA TRP A 284 14.50 27.53 -0.04
C TRP A 284 13.01 27.91 -0.19
N ILE A 285 12.07 27.10 0.31
CA ILE A 285 10.63 27.38 0.26
C ILE A 285 10.26 28.40 1.33
N ASP A 286 9.44 29.39 1.00
CA ASP A 286 8.63 30.15 1.96
C ASP A 286 7.33 29.40 2.22
N ALA A 287 7.14 28.98 3.46
CA ALA A 287 6.03 28.10 3.83
C ALA A 287 4.66 28.78 3.71
N GLU A 288 4.58 30.07 4.06
CA GLU A 288 3.32 30.85 3.96
C GLU A 288 2.95 31.14 2.52
N GLU A 289 3.93 31.55 1.70
CA GLU A 289 3.71 31.83 0.29
C GLU A 289 3.21 30.59 -0.46
N LEU A 290 3.89 29.45 -0.28
CA LEU A 290 3.49 28.21 -0.94
C LEU A 290 2.14 27.68 -0.43
N ALA A 291 1.85 27.78 0.88
CA ALA A 291 0.57 27.36 1.43
C ALA A 291 -0.58 28.19 0.85
N ASN A 292 -0.43 29.52 0.78
CA ASN A 292 -1.41 30.42 0.19
C ASN A 292 -1.63 30.13 -1.30
N ALA A 293 -0.58 29.85 -2.06
CA ALA A 293 -0.67 29.50 -3.47
C ALA A 293 -1.45 28.17 -3.67
N MET A 294 -1.16 27.16 -2.86
CA MET A 294 -1.87 25.87 -2.92
C MET A 294 -3.33 25.98 -2.48
N ILE A 295 -3.65 26.79 -1.46
CA ILE A 295 -5.04 27.04 -1.04
C ILE A 295 -5.81 27.74 -2.15
N ALA A 296 -5.18 28.70 -2.87
CA ALA A 296 -5.79 29.41 -3.98
C ALA A 296 -6.19 28.50 -5.16
N GLN A 297 -5.61 27.31 -5.28
CA GLN A 297 -6.02 26.32 -6.29
C GLN A 297 -7.40 25.70 -6.02
N GLN A 298 -7.98 25.89 -4.84
CA GLN A 298 -9.32 25.42 -4.46
C GLN A 298 -9.58 23.94 -4.75
N MET A 299 -8.57 23.08 -4.54
CA MET A 299 -8.68 21.66 -4.81
C MET A 299 -9.72 21.01 -3.88
N PRO A 300 -10.70 20.26 -4.41
CA PRO A 300 -11.78 19.70 -3.59
C PRO A 300 -11.27 18.71 -2.53
N GLY A 301 -11.72 18.86 -1.29
CA GLY A 301 -11.49 17.90 -0.22
C GLY A 301 -10.08 17.88 0.36
N VAL A 302 -9.27 18.89 0.06
CA VAL A 302 -7.93 19.06 0.62
C VAL A 302 -7.68 20.53 0.96
N THR A 303 -6.87 20.78 1.98
CA THR A 303 -6.33 22.09 2.32
C THR A 303 -4.88 21.95 2.76
N PHE A 304 -4.19 23.07 2.88
CA PHE A 304 -2.75 23.13 3.16
C PHE A 304 -2.49 24.07 4.31
N ARG A 305 -1.46 23.80 5.08
CA ARG A 305 -0.93 24.74 6.07
C ARG A 305 0.59 24.85 5.96
N PRO A 306 1.19 25.97 6.34
CA PRO A 306 2.62 26.11 6.45
C PRO A 306 3.17 25.15 7.51
N ILE A 307 4.39 24.62 7.29
CA ILE A 307 5.11 23.76 8.22
C ILE A 307 6.60 24.05 8.19
N HIS A 308 7.22 23.98 9.38
CA HIS A 308 8.68 24.00 9.57
C HIS A 308 9.11 22.69 10.20
N LEU A 309 10.20 22.10 9.71
CA LEU A 309 10.66 20.80 10.18
C LEU A 309 12.18 20.62 10.02
N ARG A 310 12.71 19.60 10.67
CA ARG A 310 14.09 19.13 10.49
C ARG A 310 14.08 17.61 10.40
N PRO A 311 14.26 17.01 9.21
CA PRO A 311 14.24 15.57 9.04
C PRO A 311 15.42 14.88 9.76
N PHE A 312 15.17 13.69 10.32
CA PHE A 312 16.20 12.87 10.98
C PHE A 312 17.05 12.09 9.97
N TYR A 313 16.48 11.75 8.81
CA TYR A 313 17.14 11.06 7.69
C TYR A 313 16.43 11.41 6.37
N SER A 314 16.90 10.85 5.23
CA SER A 314 16.36 11.10 3.89
C SER A 314 16.63 12.53 3.40
N THR A 315 15.83 13.02 2.45
CA THR A 315 16.00 14.34 1.82
C THR A 315 15.92 15.48 2.84
N GLY A 316 16.93 16.33 2.89
CA GLY A 316 17.04 17.44 3.84
C GLY A 316 17.44 17.03 5.27
N LYS A 317 18.07 15.85 5.44
CA LYS A 317 18.53 15.37 6.76
C LYS A 317 19.32 16.42 7.51
N GLY A 318 18.82 16.78 8.72
CA GLY A 318 19.49 17.73 9.62
C GLY A 318 19.36 19.20 9.23
N GLU A 319 18.80 19.50 8.04
CA GLU A 319 18.56 20.86 7.58
C GLU A 319 17.24 21.42 8.16
N GLN A 320 17.16 22.73 8.29
CA GLN A 320 15.92 23.41 8.60
C GLN A 320 15.14 23.62 7.32
N LEU A 321 14.01 22.94 7.20
CA LEU A 321 13.13 23.00 6.01
C LEU A 321 11.86 23.74 6.32
N GLN A 322 11.29 24.37 5.29
CA GLN A 322 9.97 24.98 5.27
C GLN A 322 9.15 24.39 4.13
N GLY A 323 7.84 24.45 4.26
CA GLY A 323 6.95 23.95 3.21
C GLY A 323 5.51 23.86 3.64
N ILE A 324 4.78 22.91 3.05
CA ILE A 324 3.35 22.72 3.32
C ILE A 324 3.06 21.34 3.88
N GLN A 325 2.13 21.29 4.83
CA GLN A 325 1.47 20.04 5.24
C GLN A 325 0.12 19.93 4.55
N ILE A 326 -0.16 18.73 4.03
CA ILE A 326 -1.40 18.37 3.35
C ILE A 326 -2.43 17.95 4.39
N HIS A 327 -3.66 18.46 4.32
CA HIS A 327 -4.79 18.03 5.14
C HIS A 327 -5.96 17.61 4.27
N ILE A 328 -6.27 16.31 4.25
CA ILE A 328 -7.45 15.78 3.57
C ILE A 328 -8.68 16.10 4.44
N THR A 329 -9.58 16.94 3.94
CA THR A 329 -10.79 17.39 4.63
C THR A 329 -12.04 16.62 4.23
N ASN A 330 -12.02 16.01 3.03
CA ASN A 330 -13.13 15.18 2.56
C ASN A 330 -12.62 14.01 1.67
N TYR A 331 -12.61 12.81 2.22
CA TYR A 331 -12.18 11.58 1.56
C TYR A 331 -13.04 11.14 0.37
N LYS A 332 -14.25 11.70 0.20
CA LYS A 332 -15.14 11.36 -0.91
C LYS A 332 -14.90 12.20 -2.16
N THR A 333 -14.41 13.41 -1.98
CA THR A 333 -14.25 14.39 -3.07
C THR A 333 -12.82 14.64 -3.47
N VAL A 334 -11.86 14.34 -2.59
CA VAL A 334 -10.44 14.57 -2.85
C VAL A 334 -9.97 13.72 -4.03
N GLN A 335 -9.21 14.36 -4.93
CA GLN A 335 -8.35 13.70 -5.90
C GLN A 335 -6.92 13.76 -5.37
N LEU A 336 -6.31 12.60 -5.18
CA LEU A 336 -5.05 12.49 -4.44
C LEU A 336 -3.84 12.78 -5.33
N THR A 337 -3.81 12.17 -6.50
CA THR A 337 -2.64 12.22 -7.39
C THR A 337 -2.38 13.60 -8.01
N PRO A 338 -3.38 14.47 -8.31
CA PRO A 338 -3.12 15.81 -8.82
C PRO A 338 -2.36 16.72 -7.85
N ILE A 339 -2.48 16.50 -6.53
CA ILE A 339 -1.89 17.38 -5.50
C ILE A 339 -0.40 17.60 -5.76
N GLN A 340 0.36 16.54 -6.05
CA GLN A 340 1.80 16.64 -6.27
C GLN A 340 2.18 17.33 -7.59
N PHE A 341 1.36 17.21 -8.63
CA PHE A 341 1.61 17.90 -9.91
C PHE A 341 1.27 19.38 -9.83
N VAL A 342 0.15 19.73 -9.17
CA VAL A 342 -0.21 21.11 -8.87
C VAL A 342 0.83 21.77 -7.97
N LEU A 343 1.38 21.03 -6.98
CA LEU A 343 2.50 21.54 -6.19
C LEU A 343 3.72 21.88 -7.05
N MET A 344 4.13 20.97 -7.94
CA MET A 344 5.26 21.24 -8.84
C MET A 344 5.01 22.45 -9.76
N GLN A 345 3.75 22.65 -10.19
CA GLN A 345 3.34 23.84 -10.94
C GLN A 345 3.54 25.10 -10.11
N GLU A 346 3.06 25.14 -8.87
CA GLU A 346 3.18 26.30 -7.99
C GLU A 346 4.63 26.58 -7.60
N ILE A 347 5.44 25.55 -7.38
CA ILE A 347 6.89 25.69 -7.16
C ILE A 347 7.56 26.32 -8.38
N ALA A 348 7.29 25.86 -9.60
CA ALA A 348 7.88 26.43 -10.81
C ALA A 348 7.45 27.89 -11.04
N ARG A 349 6.25 28.27 -10.60
CA ARG A 349 5.73 29.64 -10.68
C ARG A 349 6.36 30.57 -9.64
N LEU A 350 6.47 30.14 -8.38
CA LEU A 350 6.95 30.96 -7.26
C LEU A 350 8.48 30.98 -7.18
N TYR A 351 9.11 29.85 -7.50
CA TYR A 351 10.55 29.64 -7.38
C TYR A 351 11.11 29.09 -8.70
N PRO A 352 11.14 29.89 -9.79
CA PRO A 352 11.58 29.41 -11.10
C PRO A 352 12.98 28.84 -11.09
N GLU A 353 13.88 29.37 -10.22
CA GLU A 353 15.23 28.85 -9.99
C GLU A 353 15.28 27.51 -9.25
N HIS A 354 14.12 26.98 -8.83
CA HIS A 354 13.97 25.70 -8.14
C HIS A 354 12.89 24.81 -8.79
N SER A 355 12.56 25.04 -10.07
CA SER A 355 11.65 24.16 -10.82
C SER A 355 12.04 22.70 -10.63
N VAL A 356 11.12 21.89 -10.09
CA VAL A 356 11.42 20.52 -9.62
C VAL A 356 11.98 19.66 -10.75
N MET A 357 11.39 19.73 -11.95
CA MET A 357 11.81 18.92 -13.09
C MET A 357 13.15 19.35 -13.69
N GLU A 358 13.54 20.61 -13.53
CA GLU A 358 14.79 21.14 -14.09
C GLU A 358 15.96 20.88 -13.14
N HIS A 359 15.72 20.87 -11.83
CA HIS A 359 16.75 20.78 -10.80
C HIS A 359 16.86 19.39 -10.16
N ALA A 360 15.88 18.51 -10.36
CA ALA A 360 15.98 17.13 -9.90
C ALA A 360 17.09 16.37 -10.64
N ASN A 361 17.72 15.42 -9.94
CA ASN A 361 18.71 14.54 -10.57
C ASN A 361 18.10 13.73 -11.71
N GLN A 362 18.53 13.99 -12.95
CA GLN A 362 18.01 13.33 -14.15
C GLN A 362 18.16 11.81 -14.13
N GLN A 363 19.11 11.26 -13.38
CA GLN A 363 19.24 9.81 -13.20
C GLN A 363 18.00 9.19 -12.53
N ARG A 364 17.23 9.98 -11.80
CA ARG A 364 15.98 9.56 -11.14
C ARG A 364 14.76 9.62 -12.07
N PHE A 365 14.85 10.25 -13.23
CA PHE A 365 13.75 10.34 -14.19
C PHE A 365 13.24 8.97 -14.63
N SER A 366 14.14 8.00 -14.78
CA SER A 366 13.72 6.63 -15.14
C SER A 366 12.81 6.01 -14.07
N MET A 367 13.06 6.26 -12.78
CA MET A 367 12.20 5.78 -11.70
C MET A 367 10.88 6.56 -11.66
N PHE A 368 10.93 7.88 -11.79
CA PHE A 368 9.74 8.73 -11.89
C PHE A 368 8.80 8.27 -13.03
N ASP A 369 9.36 8.05 -14.25
CA ASP A 369 8.60 7.57 -15.41
C ASP A 369 7.95 6.20 -15.14
N LYS A 370 8.70 5.28 -14.53
CA LYS A 370 8.19 3.95 -14.15
C LYS A 370 7.06 4.04 -13.12
N VAL A 371 7.18 4.89 -12.11
CA VAL A 371 6.15 5.08 -11.09
C VAL A 371 4.92 5.76 -11.69
N CYS A 372 5.08 6.77 -12.55
CA CYS A 372 3.98 7.35 -13.35
C CYS A 372 3.34 6.32 -14.29
N GLY A 373 4.10 5.30 -14.71
CA GLY A 373 3.67 4.31 -15.70
C GLY A 373 3.66 4.83 -17.13
N SER A 374 4.25 6.01 -17.38
CA SER A 374 4.38 6.61 -18.70
C SER A 374 5.42 7.72 -18.70
N LYS A 375 6.33 7.70 -19.68
CA LYS A 375 7.29 8.79 -19.95
C LYS A 375 6.59 10.06 -20.43
N GLN A 376 5.42 9.92 -21.05
CA GLN A 376 4.64 11.04 -21.57
C GLN A 376 4.22 12.02 -20.47
N ILE A 377 4.00 11.56 -19.25
CA ILE A 377 3.65 12.42 -18.10
C ILE A 377 4.75 13.45 -17.87
N ARG A 378 5.99 12.99 -17.69
CA ARG A 378 7.14 13.89 -17.50
C ARG A 378 7.38 14.80 -18.72
N GLN A 379 7.41 14.21 -19.94
CA GLN A 379 7.68 14.95 -21.16
C GLN A 379 6.68 16.06 -21.45
N ARG A 380 5.40 15.84 -21.14
CA ARG A 380 4.36 16.86 -21.31
C ARG A 380 4.44 17.90 -20.20
N PHE A 381 4.59 17.48 -18.95
CA PHE A 381 4.67 18.38 -17.80
C PHE A 381 5.85 19.36 -17.94
N MET A 382 7.03 18.88 -18.34
CA MET A 382 8.23 19.71 -18.53
C MET A 382 8.10 20.81 -19.59
N ARG A 383 7.06 20.81 -20.42
CA ARG A 383 6.88 21.87 -21.45
C ARG A 383 6.56 23.23 -20.84
N ARG A 384 5.71 23.25 -19.83
CA ARG A 384 5.24 24.48 -19.20
C ARG A 384 5.07 24.37 -17.68
N ASN A 385 5.39 23.21 -17.09
CA ASN A 385 5.18 22.91 -15.69
C ASN A 385 3.70 23.11 -15.25
N GLN A 386 2.72 22.68 -16.08
CA GLN A 386 1.30 22.85 -15.82
C GLN A 386 0.58 21.52 -15.68
N TRP A 387 -0.26 21.38 -14.65
CA TRP A 387 -1.13 20.21 -14.47
C TRP A 387 -2.04 19.99 -15.68
N SER A 388 -2.58 21.05 -16.25
CA SER A 388 -3.46 21.00 -17.44
C SER A 388 -2.82 20.31 -18.66
N ASP A 389 -1.48 20.28 -18.76
CA ASP A 389 -0.79 19.62 -19.88
C ASP A 389 -0.81 18.10 -19.78
N ILE A 390 -1.03 17.58 -18.58
CA ILE A 390 -1.03 16.14 -18.31
C ILE A 390 -2.38 15.59 -17.83
N GLU A 391 -3.28 16.41 -17.33
CA GLU A 391 -4.53 15.99 -16.68
C GLU A 391 -5.35 15.01 -17.53
N THR A 392 -5.61 15.36 -18.79
CA THR A 392 -6.36 14.49 -19.71
C THR A 392 -5.63 13.17 -19.95
N TYR A 393 -4.30 13.22 -20.12
CA TYR A 393 -3.49 12.04 -20.36
C TYR A 393 -3.38 11.17 -19.12
N TRP A 394 -3.22 11.76 -17.94
CA TRP A 394 -3.20 11.08 -16.66
C TRP A 394 -4.48 10.31 -16.39
N ASN A 395 -5.63 10.87 -16.77
CA ASN A 395 -6.95 10.29 -16.50
C ASN A 395 -7.53 9.46 -17.66
N LYS A 396 -6.81 9.33 -18.80
CA LYS A 396 -7.33 8.70 -20.04
C LYS A 396 -7.91 7.29 -19.84
N ASP A 397 -7.32 6.54 -18.91
CA ASP A 397 -7.66 5.12 -18.70
C ASP A 397 -8.60 4.87 -17.51
N VAL A 398 -8.92 5.90 -16.73
CA VAL A 398 -9.75 5.77 -15.51
C VAL A 398 -11.14 5.21 -15.82
N LYS A 399 -11.83 5.78 -16.82
CA LYS A 399 -13.18 5.33 -17.20
C LYS A 399 -13.18 3.93 -17.80
N PRO A 400 -12.34 3.59 -18.78
CA PRO A 400 -12.22 2.21 -19.28
C PRO A 400 -11.88 1.19 -18.19
N PHE A 401 -10.94 1.53 -17.29
CA PHE A 401 -10.56 0.63 -16.21
C PHE A 401 -11.70 0.39 -15.20
N LYS A 402 -12.47 1.42 -14.84
CA LYS A 402 -13.66 1.26 -13.98
C LYS A 402 -14.70 0.32 -14.59
N ILE A 403 -14.85 0.30 -15.92
CA ILE A 403 -15.74 -0.62 -16.63
C ILE A 403 -15.18 -2.05 -16.58
N LEU A 404 -13.90 -2.22 -16.87
CA LEU A 404 -13.23 -3.53 -16.88
C LEU A 404 -13.22 -4.15 -15.48
N SER A 405 -12.73 -3.42 -14.48
CA SER A 405 -12.53 -3.90 -13.11
C SER A 405 -13.84 -4.31 -12.43
N LYS A 406 -14.96 -3.71 -12.81
CA LYS A 406 -16.29 -4.01 -12.25
C LYS A 406 -16.69 -5.47 -12.40
N LYS A 407 -16.20 -6.18 -13.44
CA LYS A 407 -16.43 -7.61 -13.66
C LYS A 407 -15.86 -8.49 -12.52
N TYR A 408 -14.86 -7.98 -11.81
CA TYR A 408 -14.08 -8.72 -10.81
C TYR A 408 -14.45 -8.36 -9.37
N TYR A 409 -15.43 -7.48 -9.17
CA TYR A 409 -15.85 -7.07 -7.83
C TYR A 409 -16.42 -8.24 -7.04
N LEU A 410 -15.82 -8.49 -5.88
CA LEU A 410 -16.27 -9.49 -4.91
C LEU A 410 -17.20 -8.88 -3.86
N TYR A 411 -17.17 -7.57 -3.74
CA TYR A 411 -17.88 -6.80 -2.70
C TYR A 411 -18.69 -5.66 -3.33
N ARG A 412 -19.80 -5.27 -2.66
CA ARG A 412 -20.72 -4.21 -3.09
C ARG A 412 -20.63 -2.96 -2.21
#